data_923f6367d90c218d5e70b56d42ef62cb
#
_entry.id   923f6367d90c218d5e70b56d42ef62cb
#
_cell.length_a   1.000
_cell.length_b   1.000
_cell.length_c   1.000
_cell.angle_alpha   90.00
_cell.angle_beta   90.00
_cell.angle_gamma   90.00
#
_symmetry.space_group_name_H-M   'P 1'
#
loop_
_entity.id
_entity.type
_entity.pdbx_description
1 polymer ?
#
loop_
_entity_poly.entity_id
_entity_poly.type
_entity_poly.pdbx_seq_one_letter_code
_entity_poly.pdbx_strand_id
1 'polypeptide(L)'
;MPKTINRYDVLISCPSDVGEYVDSIKSAISRFNSTIGEYKDIVLRTRYWKDDSFAQSGGKAQELLNKQIVETSDLAVAVFWTKFGEPTEHYASGTEEEIETMISNGKQVFVYFLDKPISPSTLNSKEYKKIINFKKKYCGQGIYVTVKDEIKLESDIL
;
A
#
# COMPACT_ATOMS: atom_id res chain seq x y z
N MET A 1 14.52 30.62 7.62
CA MET A 1 13.89 30.56 8.94
C MET A 1 13.20 29.21 9.14
N PRO A 2 13.27 28.64 10.36
CA PRO A 2 12.55 27.39 10.62
C PRO A 2 11.05 27.56 10.44
N LYS A 3 10.41 26.51 9.93
CA LYS A 3 8.96 26.44 9.75
C LYS A 3 8.39 25.24 10.49
N THR A 4 7.16 25.36 10.96
CA THR A 4 6.37 24.22 11.44
C THR A 4 5.63 23.63 10.26
N ILE A 5 5.81 22.34 10.03
CA ILE A 5 5.10 21.57 8.98
C ILE A 5 4.42 20.37 9.61
N ASN A 6 3.27 19.99 9.04
CA ASN A 6 2.58 18.76 9.43
C ASN A 6 3.10 17.59 8.60
N ARG A 7 3.53 16.54 9.29
CA ARG A 7 3.96 15.29 8.65
C ARG A 7 2.88 14.25 8.80
N TYR A 8 2.53 13.64 7.69
CA TYR A 8 1.64 12.48 7.65
C TYR A 8 2.40 11.26 7.18
N ASP A 9 2.22 10.13 7.85
CA ASP A 9 2.86 8.88 7.48
C ASP A 9 1.96 8.09 6.54
N VAL A 10 2.48 7.74 5.38
CA VAL A 10 1.79 7.01 4.31
C VAL A 10 2.30 5.58 4.26
N LEU A 11 1.45 4.63 4.61
CA LEU A 11 1.76 3.21 4.48
C LEU A 11 1.70 2.80 3.02
N ILE A 12 2.75 2.14 2.54
CA ILE A 12 2.73 1.47 1.24
C ILE A 12 2.48 -0.01 1.51
N SER A 13 1.35 -0.52 1.04
CA SER A 13 0.90 -1.88 1.29
C SER A 13 0.73 -2.62 -0.03
N CYS A 14 1.55 -3.65 -0.27
CA CYS A 14 1.49 -4.42 -1.51
C CYS A 14 2.12 -5.79 -1.35
N PRO A 15 1.62 -6.81 -2.10
CA PRO A 15 2.27 -8.11 -2.18
C PRO A 15 3.64 -8.02 -2.88
N SER A 16 4.43 -9.07 -2.77
CA SER A 16 5.82 -9.08 -3.26
C SER A 16 5.98 -8.88 -4.76
N ASP A 17 5.00 -9.25 -5.58
CA ASP A 17 5.07 -9.07 -7.04
C ASP A 17 4.97 -7.59 -7.47
N VAL A 18 4.54 -6.70 -6.58
CA VAL A 18 4.46 -5.26 -6.82
C VAL A 18 5.68 -4.53 -6.24
N GLY A 19 6.53 -5.23 -5.50
CA GLY A 19 7.67 -4.62 -4.82
C GLY A 19 8.59 -3.78 -5.71
N GLU A 20 8.78 -4.19 -6.96
CA GLU A 20 9.58 -3.42 -7.93
C GLU A 20 8.95 -2.08 -8.33
N TYR A 21 7.66 -1.91 -8.10
CA TYR A 21 6.93 -0.66 -8.41
C TYR A 21 6.80 0.28 -7.19
N VAL A 22 7.31 -0.12 -6.04
CA VAL A 22 7.28 0.71 -4.83
C VAL A 22 8.02 2.03 -5.06
N ASP A 23 9.08 2.01 -5.84
CA ASP A 23 9.84 3.22 -6.18
C ASP A 23 9.00 4.24 -6.95
N SER A 24 8.07 3.78 -7.80
CA SER A 24 7.14 4.68 -8.50
C SER A 24 6.18 5.36 -7.53
N ILE A 25 5.73 4.65 -6.51
CA ILE A 25 4.88 5.20 -5.46
C ILE A 25 5.66 6.24 -4.65
N LYS A 26 6.87 5.92 -4.25
CA LYS A 26 7.75 6.83 -3.52
C LYS A 26 8.08 8.08 -4.34
N SER A 27 8.28 7.92 -5.63
CA SER A 27 8.54 9.03 -6.56
C SER A 27 7.35 9.99 -6.63
N ALA A 28 6.13 9.46 -6.73
CA ALA A 28 4.91 10.27 -6.74
C ALA A 28 4.77 11.08 -5.43
N ILE A 29 5.03 10.46 -4.31
CA ILE A 29 4.95 11.11 -3.00
C ILE A 29 6.04 12.18 -2.85
N SER A 30 7.24 11.90 -3.34
CA SER A 30 8.34 12.87 -3.35
C SER A 30 7.99 14.12 -4.18
N ARG A 31 7.35 13.93 -5.34
CA ARG A 31 6.86 15.05 -6.15
C ARG A 31 5.79 15.86 -5.44
N PHE A 32 4.87 15.18 -4.75
CA PHE A 32 3.87 15.86 -3.93
C PHE A 32 4.56 16.75 -2.89
N ASN A 33 5.56 16.23 -2.19
CA ASN A 33 6.29 16.98 -1.16
C ASN A 33 6.98 18.23 -1.74
N SER A 34 7.53 18.12 -2.94
CA SER A 34 8.27 19.21 -3.60
C SER A 34 7.36 20.26 -4.22
N THR A 35 6.09 19.95 -4.42
CA THR A 35 5.12 20.85 -5.09
C THR A 35 4.01 21.27 -4.14
N ILE A 36 2.92 20.51 -4.09
CA ILE A 36 1.74 20.86 -3.29
C ILE A 36 2.07 20.86 -1.79
N GLY A 37 2.86 19.88 -1.33
CA GLY A 37 3.22 19.76 0.07
C GLY A 37 4.01 20.96 0.58
N GLU A 38 4.98 21.41 -0.19
CA GLU A 38 5.77 22.60 0.15
C GLU A 38 4.90 23.86 0.25
N TYR A 39 3.98 24.01 -0.69
CA TYR A 39 3.04 25.14 -0.69
C TYR A 39 2.10 25.12 0.52
N LYS A 40 1.67 23.94 0.95
CA LYS A 40 0.69 23.77 2.06
C LYS A 40 1.32 23.50 3.42
N ASP A 41 2.64 23.52 3.52
CA ASP A 41 3.38 23.14 4.74
C ASP A 41 3.05 21.75 5.24
N ILE A 42 2.98 20.80 4.30
CA ILE A 42 2.71 19.38 4.54
C ILE A 42 3.85 18.56 3.95
N VAL A 43 4.26 17.53 4.69
CA VAL A 43 5.18 16.51 4.16
C VAL A 43 4.58 15.12 4.37
N LEU A 44 4.66 14.28 3.36
CA LEU A 44 4.26 12.88 3.43
C LEU A 44 5.52 12.02 3.57
N ARG A 45 5.56 11.20 4.62
CA ARG A 45 6.65 10.24 4.82
C ARG A 45 6.15 8.84 4.47
N THR A 46 6.82 8.18 3.52
CA THR A 46 6.47 6.81 3.16
C THR A 46 6.91 5.83 4.24
N ARG A 47 6.08 4.85 4.52
CA ARG A 47 6.38 3.74 5.42
C ARG A 47 6.17 2.43 4.67
N TYR A 48 7.24 1.66 4.52
CA TYR A 48 7.21 0.38 3.81
C TYR A 48 7.96 -0.66 4.63
N TRP A 49 7.39 -1.84 4.81
CA TRP A 49 7.90 -2.83 5.75
C TRP A 49 9.37 -3.24 5.51
N LYS A 50 9.82 -3.28 4.25
CA LYS A 50 11.22 -3.62 3.95
C LYS A 50 12.22 -2.59 4.44
N ASP A 51 11.82 -1.31 4.46
CA ASP A 51 12.71 -0.20 4.78
C ASP A 51 12.53 0.27 6.23
N ASP A 52 11.32 0.17 6.75
CA ASP A 52 10.92 0.86 8.00
C ASP A 52 10.64 -0.09 9.16
N SER A 53 10.63 -1.41 8.95
CA SER A 53 10.49 -2.38 10.02
C SER A 53 11.86 -2.68 10.65
N PHE A 54 11.85 -3.17 11.88
CA PHE A 54 13.06 -3.56 12.59
C PHE A 54 12.90 -4.97 13.16
N ALA A 55 14.04 -5.62 13.42
CA ALA A 55 14.04 -6.97 14.00
C ALA A 55 13.45 -6.94 15.40
N GLN A 56 12.48 -7.80 15.66
CA GLN A 56 11.77 -7.90 16.91
C GLN A 56 11.29 -9.32 17.14
N SER A 57 11.26 -9.74 18.40
CA SER A 57 10.71 -11.02 18.84
C SER A 57 9.55 -10.79 19.79
N GLY A 58 8.76 -11.82 20.04
CA GLY A 58 7.67 -11.77 21.01
C GLY A 58 6.26 -11.73 20.40
N GLY A 59 6.15 -11.99 19.09
CA GLY A 59 4.85 -12.05 18.41
C GLY A 59 4.99 -12.62 17.01
N LYS A 60 3.86 -12.75 16.31
CA LYS A 60 3.85 -13.15 14.90
C LYS A 60 4.30 -11.97 14.04
N ALA A 61 4.94 -12.27 12.89
CA ALA A 61 5.52 -11.25 12.02
C ALA A 61 4.51 -10.16 11.64
N GLN A 62 3.28 -10.53 11.24
CA GLN A 62 2.28 -9.54 10.84
C GLN A 62 1.80 -8.70 12.03
N GLU A 63 1.68 -9.27 13.20
CA GLU A 63 1.31 -8.51 14.42
C GLU A 63 2.36 -7.48 14.76
N LEU A 64 3.64 -7.84 14.65
CA LEU A 64 4.76 -6.94 14.91
C LEU A 64 4.79 -5.81 13.88
N LEU A 65 4.59 -6.13 12.60
CA LEU A 65 4.50 -5.12 11.54
C LEU A 65 3.32 -4.18 11.75
N ASN A 66 2.17 -4.69 12.17
CA ASN A 66 1.00 -3.87 12.45
C ASN A 66 1.31 -2.82 13.51
N LYS A 67 2.01 -3.20 14.59
CA LYS A 67 2.40 -2.26 15.65
C LYS A 67 3.48 -1.28 15.21
N GLN A 68 4.47 -1.74 14.45
CA GLN A 68 5.60 -0.90 14.05
C GLN A 68 5.21 0.15 13.01
N ILE A 69 4.37 -0.22 12.04
CA ILE A 69 4.13 0.59 10.83
C ILE A 69 2.66 0.89 10.63
N VAL A 70 1.80 -0.13 10.65
CA VAL A 70 0.41 0.02 10.22
C VAL A 70 -0.38 0.92 11.17
N GLU A 71 -0.33 0.65 12.46
CA GLU A 71 -1.10 1.41 13.46
C GLU A 71 -0.60 2.85 13.60
N THR A 72 0.66 3.12 13.27
CA THR A 72 1.25 4.45 13.38
C THR A 72 1.12 5.27 12.09
N SER A 73 0.63 4.69 11.00
CA SER A 73 0.45 5.39 9.74
C SER A 73 -0.89 6.13 9.71
N ASP A 74 -0.92 7.24 8.98
CA ASP A 74 -2.11 8.12 8.91
C ASP A 74 -3.03 7.79 7.74
N LEU A 75 -2.46 7.27 6.65
CA LEU A 75 -3.18 6.83 5.47
C LEU A 75 -2.38 5.74 4.76
N ALA A 76 -2.99 5.07 3.81
CA ALA A 76 -2.34 3.99 3.07
C ALA A 76 -2.59 4.06 1.57
N VAL A 77 -1.59 3.64 0.80
CA VAL A 77 -1.70 3.35 -0.62
C VAL A 77 -1.45 1.86 -0.79
N ALA A 78 -2.45 1.14 -1.28
CA ALA A 78 -2.37 -0.30 -1.50
C ALA A 78 -2.41 -0.59 -2.99
N VAL A 79 -1.55 -1.49 -3.45
CA VAL A 79 -1.45 -1.86 -4.86
C VAL A 79 -1.41 -3.37 -4.99
N PHE A 80 -2.25 -3.91 -5.85
CA PHE A 80 -2.28 -5.33 -6.22
C PHE A 80 -2.02 -5.51 -7.71
N TRP A 81 -1.42 -6.62 -8.06
CA TRP A 81 -1.25 -7.03 -9.46
C TRP A 81 -1.77 -8.46 -9.67
N THR A 82 -0.92 -9.48 -9.54
CA THR A 82 -1.32 -10.88 -9.77
C THR A 82 -1.29 -11.76 -8.54
N LYS A 83 -0.57 -11.35 -7.49
CA LYS A 83 -0.48 -12.09 -6.22
C LYS A 83 -1.19 -11.34 -5.11
N PHE A 84 -1.92 -12.08 -4.29
CA PHE A 84 -2.61 -11.50 -3.13
C PHE A 84 -1.70 -11.41 -1.90
N GLY A 85 -0.70 -12.26 -1.83
CA GLY A 85 0.26 -12.32 -0.72
C GLY A 85 0.05 -13.53 0.18
N GLU A 86 0.93 -13.68 1.16
CA GLU A 86 0.90 -14.81 2.09
C GLU A 86 -0.23 -14.65 3.11
N PRO A 87 -0.95 -15.74 3.43
CA PRO A 87 -2.00 -15.72 4.44
C PRO A 87 -1.44 -15.35 5.82
N THR A 88 -2.27 -14.65 6.61
CA THR A 88 -2.02 -14.39 8.02
C THR A 88 -3.01 -15.19 8.86
N GLU A 89 -2.97 -15.02 10.19
CA GLU A 89 -3.84 -15.76 11.10
C GLU A 89 -5.32 -15.55 10.82
N HIS A 90 -5.71 -14.33 10.47
CA HIS A 90 -7.11 -13.93 10.32
C HIS A 90 -7.51 -13.51 8.90
N TYR A 91 -6.55 -13.35 7.99
CA TYR A 91 -6.78 -12.81 6.66
C TYR A 91 -6.08 -13.64 5.59
N ALA A 92 -6.57 -13.53 4.37
CA ALA A 92 -6.00 -14.23 3.23
C ALA A 92 -4.64 -13.69 2.80
N SER A 93 -4.25 -12.49 3.23
CA SER A 93 -2.90 -11.94 3.00
C SER A 93 -2.57 -10.85 4.01
N GLY A 94 -1.27 -10.57 4.17
CA GLY A 94 -0.78 -9.46 4.99
C GLY A 94 -1.26 -8.12 4.46
N THR A 95 -1.30 -7.93 3.16
CA THR A 95 -1.81 -6.70 2.54
C THR A 95 -3.29 -6.48 2.86
N GLU A 96 -4.10 -7.53 2.78
CA GLU A 96 -5.52 -7.46 3.18
C GLU A 96 -5.66 -7.08 4.65
N GLU A 97 -4.87 -7.69 5.53
CA GLU A 97 -4.89 -7.37 6.95
C GLU A 97 -4.53 -5.90 7.21
N GLU A 98 -3.52 -5.38 6.54
CA GLU A 98 -3.12 -3.98 6.64
C GLU A 98 -4.22 -3.03 6.21
N ILE A 99 -4.88 -3.31 5.09
CA ILE A 99 -6.00 -2.53 4.58
C ILE A 99 -7.17 -2.53 5.58
N GLU A 100 -7.56 -3.71 6.05
CA GLU A 100 -8.69 -3.85 6.98
C GLU A 100 -8.39 -3.18 8.33
N THR A 101 -7.15 -3.26 8.82
CA THR A 101 -6.71 -2.60 10.04
C THR A 101 -6.83 -1.07 9.89
N MET A 102 -6.37 -0.53 8.77
CA MET A 102 -6.47 0.91 8.49
C MET A 102 -7.93 1.37 8.42
N ILE A 103 -8.78 0.63 7.71
CA ILE A 103 -10.20 0.95 7.58
C ILE A 103 -10.89 0.91 8.94
N SER A 104 -10.66 -0.11 9.75
CA SER A 104 -11.27 -0.25 11.07
C SER A 104 -10.82 0.84 12.05
N ASN A 105 -9.64 1.43 11.83
CA ASN A 105 -9.16 2.57 12.60
C ASN A 105 -9.64 3.93 12.04
N GLY A 106 -10.54 3.93 11.07
CA GLY A 106 -11.10 5.14 10.48
C GLY A 106 -10.15 5.89 9.57
N LYS A 107 -9.10 5.26 9.08
CA LYS A 107 -8.08 5.88 8.23
C LYS A 107 -8.39 5.67 6.76
N GLN A 108 -7.91 6.57 5.90
CA GLN A 108 -8.09 6.49 4.46
C GLN A 108 -7.15 5.47 3.83
N VAL A 109 -7.68 4.68 2.89
CA VAL A 109 -6.89 3.74 2.10
C VAL A 109 -7.23 3.96 0.63
N PHE A 110 -6.19 4.17 -0.17
CA PHE A 110 -6.32 4.30 -1.62
C PHE A 110 -5.86 2.99 -2.26
N VAL A 111 -6.77 2.28 -2.93
CA VAL A 111 -6.50 0.96 -3.49
C VAL A 111 -6.40 1.04 -5.01
N TYR A 112 -5.30 0.51 -5.55
CA TYR A 112 -5.02 0.45 -6.98
C TYR A 112 -4.80 -0.99 -7.41
N PHE A 113 -5.32 -1.36 -8.58
CA PHE A 113 -5.06 -2.65 -9.21
C PHE A 113 -4.30 -2.44 -10.51
N LEU A 114 -3.12 -3.06 -10.62
CA LEU A 114 -2.33 -3.04 -11.85
C LEU A 114 -2.93 -4.01 -12.87
N ASP A 115 -3.16 -3.50 -14.08
CA ASP A 115 -3.62 -4.29 -15.22
C ASP A 115 -2.52 -4.34 -16.29
N LYS A 116 -1.36 -4.82 -15.87
CA LYS A 116 -0.16 -4.91 -16.72
C LYS A 116 -0.02 -6.35 -17.25
N PRO A 117 0.37 -6.54 -18.52
CA PRO A 117 0.59 -7.88 -19.06
C PRO A 117 1.60 -8.68 -18.26
N ILE A 118 1.34 -9.97 -18.13
CA ILE A 118 2.23 -10.91 -17.46
C ILE A 118 2.34 -12.19 -18.30
N SER A 119 3.53 -12.81 -18.28
CA SER A 119 3.73 -14.09 -18.95
C SER A 119 2.84 -15.17 -18.30
N PRO A 120 2.12 -15.98 -19.10
CA PRO A 120 1.29 -17.05 -18.56
C PRO A 120 2.06 -18.04 -17.67
N SER A 121 3.35 -18.25 -17.94
CA SER A 121 4.20 -19.15 -17.17
C SER A 121 4.50 -18.64 -15.75
N THR A 122 4.40 -17.32 -15.52
CA THR A 122 4.67 -16.71 -14.22
C THR A 122 3.40 -16.40 -13.44
N LEU A 123 2.24 -16.48 -14.08
CA LEU A 123 0.95 -16.20 -13.46
C LEU A 123 0.53 -17.35 -12.54
N ASN A 124 0.26 -17.04 -11.27
CA ASN A 124 -0.35 -17.97 -10.34
C ASN A 124 -1.86 -17.76 -10.34
N SER A 125 -2.60 -18.65 -10.98
CA SER A 125 -4.06 -18.50 -11.14
C SER A 125 -4.83 -18.53 -9.82
N LYS A 126 -4.35 -19.24 -8.82
CA LYS A 126 -4.98 -19.29 -7.48
C LYS A 126 -4.84 -17.93 -6.78
N GLU A 127 -3.67 -17.33 -6.85
CA GLU A 127 -3.41 -16.03 -6.27
C GLU A 127 -4.19 -14.93 -6.98
N TYR A 128 -4.22 -14.96 -8.31
CA TYR A 128 -4.99 -13.98 -9.09
C TYR A 128 -6.49 -14.06 -8.79
N LYS A 129 -7.00 -15.28 -8.56
CA LYS A 129 -8.41 -15.48 -8.19
C LYS A 129 -8.74 -14.84 -6.85
N LYS A 130 -7.82 -14.87 -5.89
CA LYS A 130 -7.97 -14.17 -4.60
C LYS A 130 -8.08 -12.65 -4.81
N ILE A 131 -7.31 -12.08 -5.73
CA ILE A 131 -7.38 -10.66 -6.08
C ILE A 131 -8.75 -10.31 -6.66
N ILE A 132 -9.27 -11.13 -7.59
CA ILE A 132 -10.59 -10.92 -8.16
C ILE A 132 -11.68 -10.95 -7.08
N ASN A 133 -11.59 -11.91 -6.16
CA ASN A 133 -12.53 -12.03 -5.05
C ASN A 133 -12.45 -10.83 -4.09
N PHE A 134 -11.25 -10.37 -3.77
CA PHE A 134 -11.04 -9.19 -2.95
C PHE A 134 -11.61 -7.94 -3.63
N LYS A 135 -11.39 -7.79 -4.93
CA LYS A 135 -11.91 -6.68 -5.73
C LYS A 135 -13.43 -6.59 -5.65
N LYS A 136 -14.11 -7.73 -5.74
CA LYS A 136 -15.57 -7.82 -5.58
C LYS A 136 -16.03 -7.42 -4.17
N LYS A 137 -15.33 -7.90 -3.15
CA LYS A 137 -15.60 -7.58 -1.76
C LYS A 137 -15.39 -6.08 -1.50
N TYR A 138 -14.30 -5.52 -2.02
CA TYR A 138 -13.95 -4.12 -1.79
C TYR A 138 -14.91 -3.15 -2.48
N CYS A 139 -15.55 -3.53 -3.58
CA CYS A 139 -16.58 -2.73 -4.25
C CYS A 139 -17.70 -2.29 -3.30
N GLY A 140 -18.01 -3.09 -2.28
CA GLY A 140 -19.00 -2.74 -1.27
C GLY A 140 -18.49 -1.83 -0.14
N GLN A 141 -17.18 -1.58 -0.09
CA GLN A 141 -16.53 -0.82 0.98
C GLN A 141 -15.92 0.50 0.51
N GLY A 142 -15.71 0.69 -0.80
CA GLY A 142 -15.08 1.89 -1.30
C GLY A 142 -14.89 1.88 -2.80
N ILE A 143 -14.13 2.86 -3.27
CA ILE A 143 -13.81 3.02 -4.69
C ILE A 143 -12.35 2.60 -4.88
N TYR A 144 -12.09 1.80 -5.92
CA TYR A 144 -10.74 1.46 -6.34
C TYR A 144 -10.48 1.96 -7.77
N VAL A 145 -9.21 2.02 -8.15
CA VAL A 145 -8.79 2.42 -9.51
C VAL A 145 -7.94 1.32 -10.13
N THR A 146 -8.21 0.98 -11.38
CA THR A 146 -7.38 0.08 -12.18
C THR A 146 -6.43 0.91 -13.03
N VAL A 147 -5.13 0.61 -12.99
CA VAL A 147 -4.09 1.33 -13.72
C VAL A 147 -3.34 0.38 -14.64
N LYS A 148 -2.90 0.88 -15.82
CA LYS A 148 -2.29 0.05 -16.85
C LYS A 148 -0.82 -0.26 -16.59
N ASP A 149 -0.11 0.64 -15.94
CA ASP A 149 1.33 0.54 -15.73
C ASP A 149 1.78 1.45 -14.58
N GLU A 150 3.07 1.41 -14.28
CA GLU A 150 3.69 2.21 -13.22
C GLU A 150 3.61 3.71 -13.49
N ILE A 151 3.59 4.14 -14.74
CA ILE A 151 3.49 5.56 -15.11
C ILE A 151 2.10 6.09 -14.75
N LYS A 152 1.05 5.34 -15.08
CA LYS A 152 -0.32 5.71 -14.74
C LYS A 152 -0.55 5.65 -13.23
N LEU A 153 0.03 4.66 -12.55
CA LEU A 153 -0.01 4.55 -11.10
C LEU A 153 0.59 5.79 -10.45
N GLU A 154 1.78 6.19 -10.88
CA GLU A 154 2.46 7.37 -10.36
C GLU A 154 1.65 8.64 -10.58
N SER A 155 1.07 8.80 -11.77
CA SER A 155 0.23 9.95 -12.12
C SER A 155 -1.04 10.02 -11.25
N ASP A 156 -1.69 8.88 -10.99
CA ASP A 156 -2.93 8.83 -10.22
C ASP A 156 -2.69 9.07 -8.72
N ILE A 157 -1.55 8.63 -8.19
CA ILE A 157 -1.19 8.87 -6.79
C ILE A 157 -0.90 10.37 -6.55
N LEU A 158 -0.24 10.99 -7.52
CA LEU A 158 0.12 12.39 -7.43
C LEU A 158 -1.11 13.31 -7.47
#